data_02c5d838aed81ccec408d55a4208933d
#
_entry.id   02c5d838aed81ccec408d55a4208933d
#
_cell.length_a   1.000
_cell.length_b   1.000
_cell.length_c   1.000
_cell.angle_alpha   90.00
_cell.angle_beta   90.00
_cell.angle_gamma   90.00
#
_symmetry.space_group_name_H-M   'P 1'
#
loop_
_entity.id
_entity.type
_entity.pdbx_description
1 polymer ?
#
loop_
_entity_poly.entity_id
_entity_poly.type
_entity_poly.pdbx_seq_one_letter_code
_entity_poly.pdbx_strand_id
1 'polypeptide(L)'
;MSPQNLAEQIERIIISTNSRYARNIIALQDELYESLLLILKKVEVTSEGLIKQNSSNRKLLLQAQAVFTTFALSPSFHNALESHLSAIPRINRLNQQYFEVIKETFQPNRNFIKSLQKQAIETVNTQILRDGFVAQVKAPLNEILNQNINSGGSFSGMLDQVRAFVKGGDGLDGRLISYSRGILRDALFNYSRAYQQSVTADLGLKWYNYSGGLIDDSREFCIERAGRFYHEDEIRAWASLEWQGKNRYTTESSIFWLAG
;
A
#
# COMPACT_ATOMS: atom_id res chain seq x y z
N MET A 1 -26.56 -15.35 -6.86
CA MET A 1 -25.61 -15.01 -5.77
C MET A 1 -26.14 -13.74 -5.12
N SER A 2 -26.07 -13.58 -3.79
CA SER A 2 -26.55 -12.36 -3.14
C SER A 2 -25.55 -11.20 -3.29
N PRO A 3 -25.99 -9.93 -3.25
CA PRO A 3 -25.07 -8.78 -3.24
C PRO A 3 -24.03 -8.87 -2.11
N GLN A 4 -24.42 -9.32 -0.92
CA GLN A 4 -23.51 -9.50 0.20
C GLN A 4 -22.40 -10.50 -0.11
N ASN A 5 -22.70 -11.66 -0.69
CA ASN A 5 -21.69 -12.64 -1.08
C ASN A 5 -20.71 -12.10 -2.13
N LEU A 6 -21.15 -11.21 -3.01
CA LEU A 6 -20.30 -10.56 -4.01
C LEU A 6 -19.36 -9.53 -3.36
N ALA A 7 -19.87 -8.74 -2.40
CA ALA A 7 -19.05 -7.81 -1.62
C ALA A 7 -17.94 -8.55 -0.85
N GLU A 8 -18.29 -9.65 -0.14
CA GLU A 8 -17.31 -10.48 0.55
C GLU A 8 -16.26 -11.11 -0.40
N GLN A 9 -16.65 -11.48 -1.62
CA GLN A 9 -15.69 -11.98 -2.61
C GLN A 9 -14.72 -10.90 -3.07
N ILE A 10 -15.18 -9.65 -3.25
CA ILE A 10 -14.32 -8.52 -3.59
C ILE A 10 -13.29 -8.33 -2.49
N GLU A 11 -13.72 -8.28 -1.23
CA GLU A 11 -12.83 -8.14 -0.08
C GLU A 11 -11.79 -9.26 -0.01
N ARG A 12 -12.21 -10.52 -0.12
CA ARG A 12 -11.29 -11.69 -0.14
C ARG A 12 -10.26 -11.60 -1.26
N ILE A 13 -10.64 -11.13 -2.45
CA ILE A 13 -9.70 -10.92 -3.55
C ILE A 13 -8.66 -9.85 -3.18
N ILE A 14 -9.08 -8.73 -2.63
CA ILE A 14 -8.19 -7.64 -2.24
C ILE A 14 -7.20 -8.14 -1.17
N ILE A 15 -7.69 -8.77 -0.11
CA ILE A 15 -6.86 -9.29 0.99
C ILE A 15 -5.88 -10.36 0.48
N SER A 16 -6.35 -11.34 -0.30
CA SER A 16 -5.49 -12.42 -0.80
C SER A 16 -4.45 -11.92 -1.81
N THR A 17 -4.79 -10.93 -2.63
CA THR A 17 -3.88 -10.30 -3.57
C THR A 17 -2.80 -9.51 -2.83
N ASN A 18 -3.19 -8.76 -1.78
CA ASN A 18 -2.26 -8.03 -0.94
C ASN A 18 -1.29 -8.96 -0.17
N SER A 19 -1.80 -10.07 0.35
CA SER A 19 -0.97 -11.09 1.02
C SER A 19 0.02 -11.76 0.06
N ARG A 20 -0.38 -12.01 -1.18
CA ARG A 20 0.52 -12.54 -2.23
C ARG A 20 1.60 -11.52 -2.59
N TYR A 21 1.25 -10.26 -2.75
CA TYR A 21 2.22 -9.18 -2.98
C TYR A 21 3.25 -9.13 -1.85
N ALA A 22 2.81 -9.14 -0.59
CA ALA A 22 3.71 -9.12 0.56
C ALA A 22 4.74 -10.26 0.51
N ARG A 23 4.33 -11.48 0.17
CA ARG A 23 5.26 -12.61 0.00
C ARG A 23 6.27 -12.40 -1.13
N ASN A 24 5.83 -11.87 -2.25
CA ASN A 24 6.72 -11.61 -3.39
C ASN A 24 7.75 -10.52 -3.06
N ILE A 25 7.32 -9.48 -2.33
CA ILE A 25 8.21 -8.37 -1.99
C ILE A 25 9.25 -8.75 -0.94
N ILE A 26 8.99 -9.74 -0.08
CA ILE A 26 9.99 -10.26 0.88
C ILE A 26 11.23 -10.77 0.12
N ALA A 27 11.04 -11.59 -0.90
CA ALA A 27 12.15 -12.10 -1.71
C ALA A 27 12.92 -10.94 -2.39
N LEU A 28 12.22 -9.94 -2.90
CA LEU A 28 12.83 -8.77 -3.52
C LEU A 28 13.57 -7.88 -2.52
N GLN A 29 13.11 -7.80 -1.28
CA GLN A 29 13.86 -7.11 -0.21
C GLN A 29 15.17 -7.83 0.13
N ASP A 30 15.14 -9.16 0.13
CA ASP A 30 16.34 -9.96 0.33
C ASP A 30 17.37 -9.71 -0.80
N GLU A 31 16.93 -9.72 -2.06
CA GLU A 31 17.78 -9.40 -3.21
C GLU A 31 18.35 -7.96 -3.13
N LEU A 32 17.53 -7.00 -2.73
CA LEU A 32 17.95 -5.61 -2.52
C LEU A 32 19.03 -5.54 -1.42
N TYR A 33 18.79 -6.19 -0.28
CA TYR A 33 19.74 -6.20 0.83
C TYR A 33 21.06 -6.84 0.45
N GLU A 34 21.06 -8.00 -0.21
CA GLU A 34 22.29 -8.67 -0.68
C GLU A 34 23.06 -7.79 -1.69
N SER A 35 22.36 -7.13 -2.61
CA SER A 35 22.97 -6.20 -3.55
C SER A 35 23.64 -5.01 -2.84
N LEU A 36 23.02 -4.47 -1.80
CA LEU A 36 23.62 -3.44 -0.96
C LEU A 36 24.81 -3.97 -0.18
N LEU A 37 24.69 -5.15 0.41
CA LEU A 37 25.74 -5.77 1.20
C LEU A 37 27.02 -6.00 0.38
N LEU A 38 26.90 -6.36 -0.92
CA LEU A 38 28.04 -6.47 -1.84
C LEU A 38 28.80 -5.14 -2.00
N ILE A 39 28.11 -4.01 -1.96
CA ILE A 39 28.75 -2.69 -2.00
C ILE A 39 29.35 -2.36 -0.62
N LEU A 40 28.57 -2.56 0.45
CA LEU A 40 28.96 -2.18 1.81
C LEU A 40 30.17 -3.00 2.32
N LYS A 41 30.35 -4.25 1.91
CA LYS A 41 31.54 -5.04 2.23
C LYS A 41 32.86 -4.45 1.71
N LYS A 42 32.80 -3.48 0.79
CA LYS A 42 33.97 -2.76 0.28
C LYS A 42 34.34 -1.55 1.12
N VAL A 43 33.55 -1.23 2.17
CA VAL A 43 33.83 -0.11 3.07
C VAL A 43 35.12 -0.36 3.83
N GLU A 44 36.04 0.58 3.72
CA GLU A 44 37.28 0.55 4.47
C GLU A 44 37.05 0.92 5.95
N VAL A 45 37.61 0.08 6.82
CA VAL A 45 37.50 0.26 8.28
C VAL A 45 38.86 0.36 8.94
N THR A 46 38.92 0.89 10.13
CA THR A 46 40.11 0.85 11.00
C THR A 46 40.27 -0.53 11.65
N SER A 47 41.38 -0.77 12.34
CA SER A 47 41.61 -1.98 13.16
C SER A 47 40.52 -2.18 14.25
N GLU A 48 39.86 -1.12 14.66
CA GLU A 48 38.81 -1.11 15.66
C GLU A 48 37.40 -1.30 15.08
N GLY A 49 37.28 -1.50 13.74
CA GLY A 49 36.02 -1.68 13.06
C GLY A 49 35.23 -0.39 12.81
N LEU A 50 35.87 0.78 12.94
CA LEU A 50 35.27 2.07 12.62
C LEU A 50 35.44 2.40 11.13
N ILE A 51 34.43 3.03 10.54
CA ILE A 51 34.41 3.41 9.12
C ILE A 51 35.42 4.55 8.90
N LYS A 52 36.34 4.38 7.95
CA LYS A 52 37.28 5.43 7.57
C LYS A 52 36.57 6.57 6.83
N GLN A 53 36.79 7.79 7.25
CA GLN A 53 36.25 9.01 6.62
C GLN A 53 37.09 9.42 5.40
N ASN A 54 37.07 8.63 4.32
CA ASN A 54 37.86 8.85 3.13
C ASN A 54 37.00 8.97 1.86
N SER A 55 37.66 9.36 0.76
CA SER A 55 36.98 9.53 -0.54
C SER A 55 36.51 8.20 -1.14
N SER A 56 37.18 7.09 -0.87
CA SER A 56 36.79 5.73 -1.30
C SER A 56 35.41 5.38 -0.72
N ASN A 57 35.24 5.51 0.61
CA ASN A 57 33.99 5.20 1.27
C ASN A 57 32.86 6.13 0.82
N ARG A 58 33.14 7.41 0.56
CA ARG A 58 32.15 8.33 0.00
C ARG A 58 31.70 7.95 -1.42
N LYS A 59 32.59 7.41 -2.25
CA LYS A 59 32.21 6.90 -3.58
C LYS A 59 31.29 5.68 -3.48
N LEU A 60 31.40 4.84 -2.45
CA LEU A 60 30.51 3.70 -2.23
C LEU A 60 29.06 4.13 -1.95
N LEU A 61 28.84 5.34 -1.39
CA LEU A 61 27.48 5.90 -1.26
C LEU A 61 26.77 6.03 -2.61
N LEU A 62 27.48 6.55 -3.62
CA LEU A 62 26.90 6.69 -4.96
C LEU A 62 26.57 5.32 -5.59
N GLN A 63 27.43 4.31 -5.34
CA GLN A 63 27.16 2.96 -5.79
C GLN A 63 25.96 2.34 -5.08
N ALA A 64 25.83 2.53 -3.75
CA ALA A 64 24.65 2.08 -3.00
C ALA A 64 23.37 2.78 -3.49
N GLN A 65 23.43 4.08 -3.81
CA GLN A 65 22.30 4.80 -4.41
C GLN A 65 21.89 4.24 -5.78
N ALA A 66 22.86 3.80 -6.59
CA ALA A 66 22.58 3.18 -7.88
C ALA A 66 21.84 1.84 -7.73
N VAL A 67 22.13 1.06 -6.68
CA VAL A 67 21.40 -0.20 -6.38
C VAL A 67 19.91 0.05 -6.25
N PHE A 68 19.51 1.13 -5.55
CA PHE A 68 18.07 1.46 -5.42
C PHE A 68 17.43 1.85 -6.73
N THR A 69 18.14 2.63 -7.55
CA THR A 69 17.61 3.02 -8.85
C THR A 69 17.42 1.79 -9.74
N THR A 70 18.40 0.89 -9.76
CA THR A 70 18.33 -0.37 -10.49
C THR A 70 17.20 -1.26 -9.97
N PHE A 71 17.04 -1.35 -8.65
CA PHE A 71 15.96 -2.12 -8.04
C PHE A 71 14.58 -1.58 -8.41
N ALA A 72 14.37 -0.26 -8.29
CA ALA A 72 13.10 0.39 -8.64
C ALA A 72 12.72 0.18 -10.12
N LEU A 73 13.69 0.05 -11.00
CA LEU A 73 13.51 -0.21 -12.42
C LEU A 73 13.54 -1.71 -12.77
N SER A 74 13.73 -2.60 -11.80
CA SER A 74 13.85 -4.02 -12.07
C SER A 74 12.54 -4.64 -12.57
N PRO A 75 12.60 -5.53 -13.56
CA PRO A 75 11.42 -6.26 -14.03
C PRO A 75 10.71 -7.02 -12.90
N SER A 76 11.46 -7.58 -11.96
CA SER A 76 10.90 -8.33 -10.82
C SER A 76 10.02 -7.46 -9.94
N PHE A 77 10.45 -6.22 -9.63
CA PHE A 77 9.64 -5.29 -8.84
C PHE A 77 8.41 -4.82 -9.61
N HIS A 78 8.55 -4.48 -10.88
CA HIS A 78 7.42 -4.12 -11.76
C HIS A 78 6.41 -5.27 -11.88
N ASN A 79 6.87 -6.50 -12.11
CA ASN A 79 6.00 -7.68 -12.20
C ASN A 79 5.23 -7.94 -10.91
N ALA A 80 5.84 -7.70 -9.73
CA ALA A 80 5.14 -7.81 -8.46
C ALA A 80 3.97 -6.81 -8.34
N LEU A 81 4.18 -5.57 -8.79
CA LEU A 81 3.13 -4.53 -8.82
C LEU A 81 2.05 -4.85 -9.86
N GLU A 82 2.42 -5.23 -11.07
CA GLU A 82 1.49 -5.61 -12.12
C GLU A 82 0.64 -6.83 -11.72
N SER A 83 1.25 -7.84 -11.10
CA SER A 83 0.55 -8.99 -10.54
C SER A 83 -0.50 -8.59 -9.51
N HIS A 84 -0.22 -7.56 -8.68
CA HIS A 84 -1.19 -7.01 -7.74
C HIS A 84 -2.33 -6.28 -8.47
N LEU A 85 -2.01 -5.39 -9.39
CA LEU A 85 -2.97 -4.60 -10.16
C LEU A 85 -3.84 -5.46 -11.10
N SER A 86 -3.37 -6.67 -11.45
CA SER A 86 -4.15 -7.63 -12.25
C SER A 86 -5.44 -8.12 -11.57
N ALA A 87 -5.62 -7.81 -10.27
CA ALA A 87 -6.89 -8.06 -9.57
C ALA A 87 -8.02 -7.10 -10.02
N ILE A 88 -7.71 -5.92 -10.54
CA ILE A 88 -8.69 -4.88 -10.92
C ILE A 88 -9.78 -5.41 -11.88
N PRO A 89 -9.46 -6.11 -12.98
CA PRO A 89 -10.50 -6.67 -13.87
C PRO A 89 -11.45 -7.64 -13.18
N ARG A 90 -10.95 -8.43 -12.23
CA ARG A 90 -11.77 -9.36 -11.45
C ARG A 90 -12.68 -8.63 -10.46
N ILE A 91 -12.16 -7.63 -9.76
CA ILE A 91 -12.93 -6.74 -8.88
C ILE A 91 -14.01 -6.01 -9.68
N ASN A 92 -13.67 -5.50 -10.87
CA ASN A 92 -14.63 -4.86 -11.76
C ASN A 92 -15.78 -5.78 -12.14
N ARG A 93 -15.49 -7.02 -12.51
CA ARG A 93 -16.54 -8.01 -12.85
C ARG A 93 -17.47 -8.29 -11.69
N LEU A 94 -16.95 -8.42 -10.48
CA LEU A 94 -17.76 -8.65 -9.28
C LEU A 94 -18.60 -7.42 -8.91
N ASN A 95 -18.06 -6.21 -9.04
CA ASN A 95 -18.85 -4.99 -8.88
C ASN A 95 -19.97 -4.89 -9.92
N GLN A 96 -19.72 -5.26 -11.15
CA GLN A 96 -20.76 -5.31 -12.19
C GLN A 96 -21.86 -6.31 -11.80
N GLN A 97 -21.50 -7.54 -11.46
CA GLN A 97 -22.44 -8.56 -11.01
C GLN A 97 -23.25 -8.12 -9.77
N TYR A 98 -22.62 -7.40 -8.86
CA TYR A 98 -23.28 -6.84 -7.68
C TYR A 98 -24.46 -5.94 -8.07
N PHE A 99 -24.25 -5.04 -9.03
CA PHE A 99 -25.32 -4.14 -9.49
C PHE A 99 -26.31 -4.80 -10.45
N GLU A 100 -25.90 -5.81 -11.21
CA GLU A 100 -26.83 -6.62 -12.03
C GLU A 100 -27.84 -7.39 -11.16
N VAL A 101 -27.45 -7.83 -9.96
CA VAL A 101 -28.39 -8.44 -9.00
C VAL A 101 -29.37 -7.41 -8.42
N ILE A 102 -28.94 -6.16 -8.21
CA ILE A 102 -29.79 -5.09 -7.71
C ILE A 102 -30.75 -4.58 -8.80
N LYS A 103 -30.25 -4.47 -10.02
CA LYS A 103 -31.00 -3.99 -11.19
C LYS A 103 -30.63 -4.79 -12.42
N GLU A 104 -31.48 -5.72 -12.81
CA GLU A 104 -31.22 -6.65 -13.94
C GLU A 104 -30.85 -5.94 -15.25
N THR A 105 -31.40 -4.73 -15.49
CA THR A 105 -31.09 -3.93 -16.69
C THR A 105 -29.83 -3.05 -16.55
N PHE A 106 -29.05 -3.24 -15.49
CA PHE A 106 -27.86 -2.43 -15.26
C PHE A 106 -26.82 -2.62 -16.37
N GLN A 107 -26.36 -1.50 -16.93
CA GLN A 107 -25.27 -1.47 -17.90
C GLN A 107 -24.18 -0.53 -17.40
N PRO A 108 -22.96 -1.05 -17.21
CA PRO A 108 -21.87 -0.23 -16.69
C PRO A 108 -21.39 0.80 -17.71
N ASN A 109 -21.08 2.01 -17.25
CA ASN A 109 -20.42 3.02 -18.07
C ASN A 109 -18.94 2.62 -18.29
N ARG A 110 -18.66 2.03 -19.46
CA ARG A 110 -17.32 1.50 -19.80
C ARG A 110 -16.22 2.57 -19.78
N ASN A 111 -16.54 3.79 -20.19
CA ASN A 111 -15.55 4.89 -20.21
C ASN A 111 -15.18 5.33 -18.79
N PHE A 112 -16.17 5.44 -17.94
CA PHE A 112 -15.96 5.72 -16.53
C PHE A 112 -15.10 4.64 -15.84
N ILE A 113 -15.42 3.36 -16.06
CA ILE A 113 -14.64 2.24 -15.50
C ILE A 113 -13.19 2.29 -15.97
N LYS A 114 -12.93 2.52 -17.26
CA LYS A 114 -11.56 2.67 -17.78
C LYS A 114 -10.83 3.84 -17.13
N SER A 115 -11.52 4.95 -16.88
CA SER A 115 -10.95 6.10 -16.19
C SER A 115 -10.54 5.76 -14.75
N LEU A 116 -11.42 5.07 -14.00
CA LEU A 116 -11.11 4.62 -12.64
C LEU A 116 -9.93 3.65 -12.61
N GLN A 117 -9.87 2.69 -13.54
CA GLN A 117 -8.74 1.76 -13.65
C GLN A 117 -7.44 2.50 -13.89
N LYS A 118 -7.43 3.44 -14.85
CA LYS A 118 -6.27 4.27 -15.15
C LYS A 118 -5.82 5.07 -13.93
N GLN A 119 -6.76 5.68 -13.21
CA GLN A 119 -6.47 6.45 -12.00
C GLN A 119 -5.86 5.57 -10.89
N ALA A 120 -6.40 4.38 -10.65
CA ALA A 120 -5.87 3.47 -9.64
C ALA A 120 -4.43 3.03 -9.98
N ILE A 121 -4.16 2.70 -11.24
CA ILE A 121 -2.83 2.31 -11.72
C ILE A 121 -1.85 3.50 -11.59
N GLU A 122 -2.24 4.69 -12.01
CA GLU A 122 -1.39 5.88 -11.93
C GLU A 122 -1.08 6.27 -10.49
N THR A 123 -2.05 6.16 -9.58
CA THR A 123 -1.85 6.38 -8.15
C THR A 123 -0.77 5.43 -7.59
N VAL A 124 -0.86 4.14 -7.90
CA VAL A 124 0.13 3.14 -7.46
C VAL A 124 1.50 3.46 -8.05
N ASN A 125 1.58 3.75 -9.35
CA ASN A 125 2.84 4.05 -10.03
C ASN A 125 3.52 5.30 -9.42
N THR A 126 2.76 6.36 -9.16
CA THR A 126 3.30 7.58 -8.56
C THR A 126 3.77 7.33 -7.13
N GLN A 127 2.95 6.71 -6.31
CA GLN A 127 3.27 6.49 -4.90
C GLN A 127 4.36 5.43 -4.69
N ILE A 128 4.37 4.35 -5.47
CA ILE A 128 5.29 3.23 -5.21
C ILE A 128 6.54 3.27 -6.08
N LEU A 129 6.45 3.62 -7.37
CA LEU A 129 7.59 3.57 -8.29
C LEU A 129 8.36 4.88 -8.41
N ARG A 130 7.69 6.02 -8.20
CA ARG A 130 8.27 7.35 -8.40
C ARG A 130 8.57 8.04 -7.08
N ASP A 131 7.82 9.08 -6.79
CA ASP A 131 8.08 10.02 -5.68
C ASP A 131 8.05 9.33 -4.32
N GLY A 132 7.12 8.41 -4.13
CA GLY A 132 6.98 7.73 -2.87
C GLY A 132 8.13 6.76 -2.56
N PHE A 133 8.62 5.99 -3.55
CA PHE A 133 9.79 5.14 -3.36
C PHE A 133 11.03 5.96 -3.00
N VAL A 134 11.24 7.08 -3.70
CA VAL A 134 12.35 7.97 -3.41
C VAL A 134 12.26 8.52 -1.98
N ALA A 135 11.11 9.06 -1.60
CA ALA A 135 10.92 9.69 -0.30
C ALA A 135 10.92 8.69 0.87
N GLN A 136 10.33 7.51 0.69
CA GLN A 136 10.06 6.58 1.80
C GLN A 136 11.09 5.45 1.92
N VAL A 137 11.83 5.16 0.87
CA VAL A 137 12.82 4.08 0.85
C VAL A 137 14.22 4.60 0.55
N LYS A 138 14.41 5.23 -0.61
CA LYS A 138 15.75 5.65 -1.06
C LYS A 138 16.36 6.74 -0.17
N ALA A 139 15.64 7.81 0.12
CA ALA A 139 16.17 8.94 0.88
C ALA A 139 16.52 8.57 2.34
N PRO A 140 15.65 7.91 3.13
CA PRO A 140 16.00 7.52 4.50
C PRO A 140 17.19 6.57 4.59
N LEU A 141 17.31 5.63 3.64
CA LEU A 141 18.47 4.73 3.66
C LEU A 141 19.77 5.45 3.27
N ASN A 142 19.71 6.37 2.31
CA ASN A 142 20.84 7.23 2.02
C ASN A 142 21.28 8.04 3.24
N GLU A 143 20.33 8.48 4.05
CA GLU A 143 20.63 9.19 5.30
C GLU A 143 21.37 8.29 6.28
N ILE A 144 20.88 7.05 6.51
CA ILE A 144 21.58 6.06 7.35
C ILE A 144 23.04 5.87 6.89
N LEU A 145 23.26 5.64 5.59
CA LEU A 145 24.58 5.43 5.04
C LEU A 145 25.47 6.68 5.17
N ASN A 146 24.95 7.86 4.86
CA ASN A 146 25.66 9.13 4.94
C ASN A 146 26.07 9.44 6.39
N GLN A 147 25.17 9.28 7.35
CA GLN A 147 25.47 9.53 8.76
C GLN A 147 26.59 8.63 9.25
N ASN A 148 26.51 7.32 8.98
CA ASN A 148 27.54 6.38 9.44
C ASN A 148 28.90 6.61 8.79
N ILE A 149 28.96 6.88 7.47
CA ILE A 149 30.23 7.08 6.76
C ILE A 149 30.85 8.43 7.13
N ASN A 150 30.04 9.48 7.29
CA ASN A 150 30.58 10.80 7.63
C ASN A 150 30.97 10.96 9.11
N SER A 151 30.30 10.23 10.01
CA SER A 151 30.67 10.23 11.43
C SER A 151 31.83 9.31 11.77
N GLY A 152 32.21 8.38 10.87
CA GLY A 152 33.16 7.33 11.18
C GLY A 152 32.61 6.31 12.18
N GLY A 153 31.30 6.03 12.10
CA GLY A 153 30.62 5.12 12.99
C GLY A 153 31.10 3.66 12.89
N SER A 154 30.54 2.79 13.74
CA SER A 154 30.81 1.36 13.70
C SER A 154 30.27 0.74 12.40
N PHE A 155 31.11 -0.03 11.70
CA PHE A 155 30.70 -0.72 10.49
C PHE A 155 29.61 -1.76 10.74
N SER A 156 29.71 -2.54 11.83
CA SER A 156 28.68 -3.50 12.22
C SER A 156 27.37 -2.78 12.55
N GLY A 157 27.40 -1.67 13.30
CA GLY A 157 26.22 -0.87 13.62
C GLY A 157 25.53 -0.31 12.36
N MET A 158 26.31 0.12 11.36
CA MET A 158 25.75 0.52 10.06
C MET A 158 25.05 -0.63 9.35
N LEU A 159 25.66 -1.82 9.33
CA LEU A 159 25.04 -2.99 8.70
C LEU A 159 23.75 -3.41 9.41
N ASP A 160 23.71 -3.34 10.73
CA ASP A 160 22.50 -3.65 11.51
C ASP A 160 21.38 -2.65 11.21
N GLN A 161 21.69 -1.36 11.12
CA GLN A 161 20.71 -0.32 10.74
C GLN A 161 20.19 -0.54 9.31
N VAL A 162 21.05 -0.83 8.35
CA VAL A 162 20.67 -1.13 6.96
C VAL A 162 19.78 -2.38 6.90
N ARG A 163 20.17 -3.44 7.63
CA ARG A 163 19.40 -4.68 7.70
C ARG A 163 18.01 -4.43 8.29
N ALA A 164 17.93 -3.77 9.44
CA ALA A 164 16.68 -3.44 10.10
C ALA A 164 15.77 -2.59 9.20
N PHE A 165 16.33 -1.62 8.48
CA PHE A 165 15.58 -0.78 7.57
C PHE A 165 15.05 -1.58 6.35
N VAL A 166 15.89 -2.36 5.68
CA VAL A 166 15.52 -3.06 4.45
C VAL A 166 14.67 -4.29 4.76
N LYS A 167 15.14 -5.16 5.68
CA LYS A 167 14.51 -6.47 5.96
C LYS A 167 13.51 -6.43 7.10
N GLY A 168 13.59 -5.43 7.96
CA GLY A 168 12.87 -5.42 9.24
C GLY A 168 13.60 -6.24 10.31
N GLY A 169 12.92 -6.45 11.43
CA GLY A 169 13.40 -7.21 12.58
C GLY A 169 12.42 -7.10 13.73
N ASP A 170 12.58 -7.99 14.73
CA ASP A 170 11.76 -7.99 15.96
C ASP A 170 10.24 -7.98 15.69
N GLY A 171 9.81 -8.73 14.66
CA GLY A 171 8.40 -8.79 14.26
C GLY A 171 7.90 -7.63 13.38
N LEU A 172 8.79 -6.71 13.00
CA LEU A 172 8.47 -5.59 12.12
C LEU A 172 8.84 -5.90 10.67
N ASP A 173 7.96 -5.53 9.76
CA ASP A 173 8.22 -5.59 8.31
C ASP A 173 9.32 -4.60 7.90
N GLY A 174 10.14 -4.97 6.93
CA GLY A 174 11.07 -4.04 6.29
C GLY A 174 10.35 -2.87 5.62
N ARG A 175 11.08 -1.76 5.44
CA ARG A 175 10.49 -0.49 5.00
C ARG A 175 9.71 -0.59 3.69
N LEU A 176 10.19 -1.36 2.73
CA LEU A 176 9.52 -1.49 1.43
C LEU A 176 8.15 -2.16 1.57
N ILE A 177 8.03 -3.23 2.36
CA ILE A 177 6.74 -3.90 2.61
C ILE A 177 5.81 -2.98 3.40
N SER A 178 6.28 -2.45 4.54
CA SER A 178 5.45 -1.63 5.41
C SER A 178 4.86 -0.43 4.69
N TYR A 179 5.64 0.15 3.75
CA TYR A 179 5.20 1.27 2.93
C TYR A 179 4.24 0.84 1.82
N SER A 180 4.61 -0.15 1.00
CA SER A 180 3.86 -0.47 -0.22
C SER A 180 2.59 -1.27 0.02
N ARG A 181 2.56 -2.13 1.05
CA ARG A 181 1.42 -3.02 1.33
C ARG A 181 0.13 -2.24 1.63
N GLY A 182 0.23 -1.16 2.41
CA GLY A 182 -0.91 -0.29 2.70
C GLY A 182 -1.44 0.40 1.45
N ILE A 183 -0.55 1.04 0.69
CA ILE A 183 -0.91 1.76 -0.55
C ILE A 183 -1.61 0.84 -1.55
N LEU A 184 -1.08 -0.36 -1.76
CA LEU A 184 -1.64 -1.32 -2.72
C LEU A 184 -3.01 -1.84 -2.29
N ARG A 185 -3.16 -2.16 -1.00
CA ARG A 185 -4.46 -2.55 -0.44
C ARG A 185 -5.48 -1.43 -0.65
N ASP A 186 -5.10 -0.22 -0.27
CA ASP A 186 -5.99 0.93 -0.33
C ASP A 186 -6.35 1.32 -1.77
N ALA A 187 -5.43 1.15 -2.72
CA ALA A 187 -5.70 1.38 -4.14
C ALA A 187 -6.81 0.47 -4.68
N LEU A 188 -6.82 -0.82 -4.34
CA LEU A 188 -7.86 -1.75 -4.77
C LEU A 188 -9.19 -1.50 -4.06
N PHE A 189 -9.17 -1.18 -2.75
CA PHE A 189 -10.38 -0.81 -2.03
C PHE A 189 -10.97 0.49 -2.58
N ASN A 190 -10.15 1.51 -2.79
CA ASN A 190 -10.59 2.79 -3.33
C ASN A 190 -11.15 2.65 -4.74
N TYR A 191 -10.53 1.82 -5.58
CA TYR A 191 -11.08 1.48 -6.89
C TYR A 191 -12.49 0.88 -6.78
N SER A 192 -12.67 -0.14 -5.94
CA SER A 192 -13.97 -0.80 -5.77
C SER A 192 -15.03 0.14 -5.22
N ARG A 193 -14.67 0.96 -4.21
CA ARG A 193 -15.58 1.94 -3.59
C ARG A 193 -15.99 3.04 -4.57
N ALA A 194 -15.04 3.59 -5.34
CA ALA A 194 -15.33 4.60 -6.35
C ALA A 194 -16.30 4.07 -7.41
N TYR A 195 -16.11 2.82 -7.82
CA TYR A 195 -17.03 2.13 -8.71
C TYR A 195 -18.44 2.06 -8.11
N GLN A 196 -18.55 1.53 -6.89
CA GLN A 196 -19.82 1.36 -6.20
C GLN A 196 -20.53 2.69 -5.97
N GLN A 197 -19.81 3.71 -5.50
CA GLN A 197 -20.37 5.03 -5.25
C GLN A 197 -20.95 5.67 -6.51
N SER A 198 -20.20 5.63 -7.62
CA SER A 198 -20.68 6.20 -8.87
C SER A 198 -21.94 5.51 -9.38
N VAL A 199 -21.93 4.17 -9.40
CA VAL A 199 -23.09 3.41 -9.86
C VAL A 199 -24.28 3.58 -8.93
N THR A 200 -24.06 3.64 -7.62
CA THR A 200 -25.12 3.91 -6.64
C THR A 200 -25.78 5.25 -6.89
N ALA A 201 -24.97 6.29 -7.17
CA ALA A 201 -25.48 7.63 -7.51
C ALA A 201 -26.26 7.62 -8.84
N ASP A 202 -25.72 6.98 -9.90
CA ASP A 202 -26.37 6.88 -11.21
C ASP A 202 -27.72 6.12 -11.13
N LEU A 203 -27.82 5.14 -10.24
CA LEU A 203 -29.06 4.38 -10.01
C LEU A 203 -30.03 5.04 -9.03
N GLY A 204 -29.64 6.14 -8.38
CA GLY A 204 -30.42 6.81 -7.34
C GLY A 204 -30.63 5.96 -6.09
N LEU A 205 -29.72 5.03 -5.79
CA LEU A 205 -29.80 4.20 -4.59
C LEU A 205 -29.39 5.03 -3.37
N LYS A 206 -30.15 4.89 -2.29
CA LYS A 206 -29.98 5.70 -1.06
C LYS A 206 -29.67 4.88 0.18
N TRP A 207 -29.67 3.57 0.06
CA TRP A 207 -29.41 2.65 1.15
C TRP A 207 -28.07 1.93 0.95
N TYR A 208 -27.26 1.91 1.98
CA TYR A 208 -25.92 1.34 2.01
C TYR A 208 -25.80 0.29 3.10
N ASN A 209 -25.14 -0.81 2.79
CA ASN A 209 -24.76 -1.78 3.80
C ASN A 209 -23.39 -1.39 4.38
N TYR A 210 -23.28 -1.29 5.69
CA TYR A 210 -21.99 -1.15 6.36
C TYR A 210 -21.33 -2.53 6.39
N SER A 211 -20.48 -2.82 5.39
CA SER A 211 -19.78 -4.08 5.26
C SER A 211 -18.31 -3.92 5.69
N GLY A 212 -17.80 -4.92 6.38
CA GLY A 212 -16.40 -5.00 6.80
C GLY A 212 -16.23 -6.13 7.80
N GLY A 213 -15.10 -6.82 7.73
CA GLY A 213 -14.73 -7.81 8.75
C GLY A 213 -14.41 -7.10 10.07
N LEU A 214 -15.01 -7.56 11.15
CA LEU A 214 -14.60 -7.15 12.49
C LEU A 214 -13.34 -7.94 12.90
N ILE A 215 -12.38 -7.23 13.51
CA ILE A 215 -11.18 -7.78 14.11
C ILE A 215 -11.20 -7.51 15.62
N ASP A 216 -10.33 -8.17 16.39
CA ASP A 216 -10.36 -8.11 17.87
C ASP A 216 -10.26 -6.69 18.43
N ASP A 217 -9.58 -5.79 17.71
CA ASP A 217 -9.43 -4.37 18.05
C ASP A 217 -10.33 -3.43 17.20
N SER A 218 -11.41 -3.98 16.63
CA SER A 218 -12.37 -3.15 15.90
C SER A 218 -12.97 -2.08 16.77
N ARG A 219 -13.08 -0.88 16.21
CA ARG A 219 -13.64 0.28 16.91
C ARG A 219 -15.11 0.07 17.22
N GLU A 220 -15.58 0.54 18.36
CA GLU A 220 -16.98 0.48 18.77
C GLU A 220 -17.91 1.02 17.67
N PHE A 221 -17.53 2.14 17.04
CA PHE A 221 -18.22 2.69 15.89
C PHE A 221 -18.47 1.66 14.77
N CYS A 222 -17.49 0.80 14.47
CA CYS A 222 -17.59 -0.23 13.44
C CYS A 222 -18.41 -1.43 13.92
N ILE A 223 -18.22 -1.84 15.19
CA ILE A 223 -18.91 -2.99 15.80
C ILE A 223 -20.44 -2.77 15.78
N GLU A 224 -20.88 -1.58 16.17
CA GLU A 224 -22.30 -1.24 16.21
C GLU A 224 -22.97 -1.22 14.83
N ARG A 225 -22.20 -0.96 13.77
CA ARG A 225 -22.72 -0.69 12.43
C ARG A 225 -22.56 -1.85 11.46
N ALA A 226 -21.64 -2.76 11.72
CA ALA A 226 -21.34 -3.86 10.83
C ALA A 226 -22.58 -4.70 10.49
N GLY A 227 -22.78 -5.00 9.22
CA GLY A 227 -23.90 -5.80 8.70
C GLY A 227 -25.26 -5.12 8.67
N ARG A 228 -25.34 -3.85 9.02
CA ARG A 228 -26.60 -3.09 9.02
C ARG A 228 -26.71 -2.21 7.77
N PHE A 229 -27.97 -1.84 7.42
CA PHE A 229 -28.27 -0.92 6.33
C PHE A 229 -28.60 0.47 6.89
N TYR A 230 -28.07 1.49 6.21
CA TYR A 230 -28.23 2.89 6.58
C TYR A 230 -28.64 3.72 5.38
N HIS A 231 -29.50 4.70 5.60
CA HIS A 231 -29.82 5.70 4.58
C HIS A 231 -28.64 6.67 4.39
N GLU A 232 -28.50 7.23 3.19
CA GLU A 232 -27.39 8.15 2.88
C GLU A 232 -27.31 9.34 3.85
N ASP A 233 -28.45 9.87 4.29
CA ASP A 233 -28.49 11.01 5.21
C ASP A 233 -27.97 10.65 6.60
N GLU A 234 -28.23 9.42 7.08
CA GLU A 234 -27.65 8.94 8.34
C GLU A 234 -26.13 8.82 8.24
N ILE A 235 -25.62 8.27 7.11
CA ILE A 235 -24.20 8.13 6.89
C ILE A 235 -23.52 9.51 6.82
N ARG A 236 -24.13 10.48 6.14
CA ARG A 236 -23.61 11.86 6.09
C ARG A 236 -23.55 12.49 7.48
N ALA A 237 -24.58 12.27 8.32
CA ALA A 237 -24.59 12.75 9.69
C ALA A 237 -23.46 12.17 10.56
N TRP A 238 -22.90 10.99 10.23
CA TRP A 238 -21.77 10.45 10.97
C TRP A 238 -20.50 11.33 10.84
N ALA A 239 -20.39 12.15 9.81
CA ALA A 239 -19.26 13.08 9.69
C ALA A 239 -19.16 14.05 10.87
N SER A 240 -20.27 14.36 11.54
CA SER A 240 -20.31 15.20 12.74
C SER A 240 -20.09 14.44 14.07
N LEU A 241 -20.14 13.11 14.05
CA LEU A 241 -19.90 12.30 15.25
C LEU A 241 -18.40 12.20 15.54
N GLU A 242 -18.07 12.09 16.83
CA GLU A 242 -16.71 11.79 17.27
C GLU A 242 -16.60 10.31 17.65
N TRP A 243 -15.52 9.65 17.19
CA TRP A 243 -15.17 8.27 17.58
C TRP A 243 -13.66 8.06 17.58
N GLN A 244 -13.19 7.08 18.30
CA GLN A 244 -11.78 6.73 18.38
C GLN A 244 -11.23 6.38 16.99
N GLY A 245 -10.18 7.08 16.57
CA GLY A 245 -9.51 6.87 15.29
C GLY A 245 -10.21 7.48 14.08
N LYS A 246 -11.22 8.36 14.29
CA LYS A 246 -11.77 9.20 13.23
C LYS A 246 -10.67 10.06 12.60
N ASN A 247 -10.62 10.08 11.28
CA ASN A 247 -9.75 11.02 10.59
C ASN A 247 -10.33 12.44 10.74
N ARG A 248 -9.52 13.39 11.25
CA ARG A 248 -9.91 14.81 11.42
C ARG A 248 -10.37 15.50 10.13
N TYR A 249 -10.04 14.95 8.97
CA TYR A 249 -10.46 15.45 7.66
C TYR A 249 -11.71 14.74 7.12
N THR A 250 -12.39 13.93 7.93
CA THR A 250 -13.64 13.27 7.52
C THR A 250 -14.73 14.31 7.27
N THR A 251 -15.28 14.29 6.06
CA THR A 251 -16.38 15.16 5.60
C THR A 251 -17.61 14.32 5.27
N GLU A 252 -18.77 14.93 5.06
CA GLU A 252 -20.00 14.25 4.62
C GLU A 252 -19.81 13.44 3.33
N SER A 253 -18.93 13.87 2.42
CA SER A 253 -18.64 13.13 1.20
C SER A 253 -17.61 12.01 1.42
N SER A 254 -16.63 12.22 2.30
CA SER A 254 -15.58 11.24 2.56
C SER A 254 -15.99 10.15 3.57
N ILE A 255 -17.09 10.34 4.31
CA ILE A 255 -17.58 9.37 5.29
C ILE A 255 -17.92 8.00 4.65
N PHE A 256 -18.34 7.99 3.39
CA PHE A 256 -18.58 6.77 2.62
C PHE A 256 -17.30 5.99 2.28
N TRP A 257 -16.13 6.60 2.52
CA TRP A 257 -14.79 6.04 2.25
C TRP A 257 -14.08 5.59 3.51
N LEU A 258 -14.77 5.51 4.64
CA LEU A 258 -14.16 5.02 5.87
C LEU A 258 -13.59 3.64 5.62
N ALA A 259 -12.26 3.58 5.58
CA ALA A 259 -11.54 2.33 5.67
C ALA A 259 -11.71 1.84 7.11
N GLY A 260 -12.30 0.67 7.24
CA GLY A 260 -12.26 -0.06 8.51
C GLY A 260 -10.83 -0.42 8.87
#